data_bf5508434d763e518370557eba1eef06
#
_entry.id   bf5508434d763e518370557eba1eef06
#
_cell.length_a   1.000
_cell.length_b   1.000
_cell.length_c   1.000
_cell.angle_alpha   90.00
_cell.angle_beta   90.00
_cell.angle_gamma   90.00
#
_symmetry.space_group_name_H-M   'P 1'
#
loop_
_entity.id
_entity.type
_entity.pdbx_description
1 polymer ?
#
loop_
_entity_poly.entity_id
_entity_poly.type
_entity_poly.pdbx_seq_one_letter_code
_entity_poly.pdbx_strand_id
1 'polypeptide(L)'
;MVIARRRTVGPERSRIRVMRVIARMNVGGPALQVSTLMRGLDPELFDHRLYAGFVGPDEADYVVQRAPDVQVCRVPTLGRAVRPTDDLRALAELTAAMRRFRPHIVHTHTAKAGALGRAAAVLARVPVRVHTFHGHLLHGYFTPAKTRLLVQAERSLAAVTDRLVAVGCSVRDDLLAAGIGRPRQYAVVPPGTTLAAPPSRSQAREELGLPQECPVVAYVGRVTRVKRPDRFLSVAREVRRTVPNARFLVCGEGDLQGDLETAADLRESLHLLGWRADVETVYAAADLVLLTSDNEGMPVSLIEAGLAGVPAVATNVGSVAEVVRDGHTGFLAPPDAGDLTRHVVRLLGDDRLRHRMGQQARSWTTQRFGAERLVRDTHDLYASIAGARGWWPTALPKGVNR
;
A
#
# COMPACT_ATOMS: atom_id res chain seq x y z
N MET A 1 10.03 51.17 -39.31
CA MET A 1 9.51 51.22 -37.93
C MET A 1 8.63 50.00 -37.73
N VAL A 2 9.21 48.87 -37.20
CA VAL A 2 8.54 47.57 -37.02
C VAL A 2 8.01 47.52 -35.61
N ILE A 3 6.68 47.59 -35.49
CA ILE A 3 6.00 47.45 -34.18
C ILE A 3 6.03 45.98 -33.78
N ALA A 4 6.88 45.66 -32.79
CA ALA A 4 6.89 44.34 -32.17
C ALA A 4 5.56 44.14 -31.41
N ARG A 5 4.73 43.20 -31.94
CA ARG A 5 3.56 42.72 -31.19
C ARG A 5 4.00 42.06 -29.92
N ARG A 6 3.71 42.65 -28.78
CA ARG A 6 3.77 42.01 -27.46
C ARG A 6 2.85 40.79 -27.51
N ARG A 7 3.46 39.59 -27.42
CA ARG A 7 2.71 38.35 -27.08
C ARG A 7 2.08 38.60 -25.72
N THR A 8 0.78 38.74 -25.69
CA THR A 8 -0.02 38.64 -24.44
C THR A 8 0.15 37.22 -23.92
N VAL A 9 0.95 37.08 -22.87
CA VAL A 9 0.98 35.83 -22.07
C VAL A 9 -0.41 35.75 -21.45
N GLY A 10 -1.19 34.77 -21.90
CA GLY A 10 -2.48 34.49 -21.30
C GLY A 10 -2.32 34.19 -19.80
N PRO A 11 -3.38 34.34 -18.98
CA PRO A 11 -3.27 34.15 -17.55
C PRO A 11 -2.65 32.77 -17.28
N GLU A 12 -1.51 32.77 -16.55
CA GLU A 12 -0.87 31.54 -16.06
C GLU A 12 -1.94 30.72 -15.34
N ARG A 13 -2.25 29.55 -15.88
CA ARG A 13 -3.22 28.63 -15.29
C ARG A 13 -2.69 28.23 -13.91
N SER A 14 -3.35 28.66 -12.86
CA SER A 14 -2.93 28.33 -11.50
C SER A 14 -3.18 26.83 -11.26
N ARG A 15 -2.10 26.06 -11.18
CA ARG A 15 -2.14 24.62 -10.84
C ARG A 15 -2.72 24.43 -9.44
N ILE A 16 -3.40 23.29 -9.23
CA ILE A 16 -3.90 22.91 -7.92
C ILE A 16 -2.71 22.46 -7.07
N ARG A 17 -2.39 23.20 -6.02
CA ARG A 17 -1.31 22.86 -5.10
C ARG A 17 -1.76 21.82 -4.10
N VAL A 18 -1.08 20.65 -4.11
CA VAL A 18 -1.34 19.51 -3.22
C VAL A 18 -0.11 19.24 -2.36
N MET A 19 -0.27 19.26 -1.05
CA MET A 19 0.77 18.88 -0.10
C MET A 19 0.45 17.48 0.46
N ARG A 20 1.28 16.49 0.13
CA ARG A 20 1.19 15.14 0.71
C ARG A 20 2.05 15.05 1.95
N VAL A 21 1.53 14.41 2.99
CA VAL A 21 2.26 14.19 4.25
C VAL A 21 2.14 12.73 4.64
N ILE A 22 3.26 12.05 4.79
CA ILE A 22 3.36 10.68 5.27
C ILE A 22 4.41 10.58 6.38
N ALA A 23 4.22 9.71 7.37
CA ALA A 23 5.14 9.63 8.50
C ALA A 23 6.56 9.28 8.06
N ARG A 24 6.71 8.33 7.16
CA ARG A 24 7.98 7.93 6.53
C ARG A 24 7.72 7.11 5.27
N MET A 25 8.71 7.04 4.40
CA MET A 25 8.67 6.28 3.14
C MET A 25 9.35 4.91 3.30
N ASN A 26 8.98 4.14 4.33
CA ASN A 26 9.49 2.77 4.48
C ASN A 26 8.83 1.83 3.48
N VAL A 27 9.56 0.78 3.08
CA VAL A 27 9.06 -0.23 2.14
C VAL A 27 7.71 -0.79 2.61
N GLY A 28 6.71 -0.71 1.73
CA GLY A 28 5.34 -1.16 1.98
C GLY A 28 4.30 -0.41 1.15
N GLY A 29 3.05 -0.87 1.22
CA GLY A 29 1.93 -0.35 0.42
C GLY A 29 1.72 1.17 0.46
N PRO A 30 1.81 1.85 1.62
CA PRO A 30 1.65 3.31 1.68
C PRO A 30 2.70 4.07 0.87
N ALA A 31 3.98 3.70 0.96
CA ALA A 31 5.06 4.35 0.22
C ALA A 31 4.93 4.09 -1.29
N LEU A 32 4.59 2.86 -1.69
CA LEU A 32 4.31 2.50 -3.08
C LEU A 32 3.17 3.36 -3.64
N GLN A 33 2.02 3.43 -2.95
CA GLN A 33 0.88 4.22 -3.40
C GLN A 33 1.21 5.71 -3.53
N VAL A 34 1.91 6.28 -2.54
CA VAL A 34 2.33 7.69 -2.58
C VAL A 34 3.28 7.95 -3.75
N SER A 35 4.29 7.09 -3.96
CA SER A 35 5.23 7.22 -5.08
C SER A 35 4.55 7.10 -6.44
N THR A 36 3.62 6.17 -6.60
CA THR A 36 2.82 6.04 -7.83
C THR A 36 2.05 7.33 -8.13
N LEU A 37 1.46 7.95 -7.11
CA LEU A 37 0.74 9.21 -7.27
C LEU A 37 1.66 10.41 -7.53
N MET A 38 2.87 10.42 -6.95
CA MET A 38 3.86 11.47 -7.21
C MET A 38 4.36 11.45 -8.66
N ARG A 39 4.43 10.27 -9.27
CA ARG A 39 4.84 10.08 -10.67
C ARG A 39 3.71 10.29 -11.68
N GLY A 40 2.49 9.88 -11.31
CA GLY A 40 1.40 9.74 -12.28
C GLY A 40 0.45 10.92 -12.40
N LEU A 41 0.35 11.79 -11.38
CA LEU A 41 -0.53 12.96 -11.48
C LEU A 41 0.06 14.01 -12.43
N ASP A 42 -0.77 14.52 -13.34
CA ASP A 42 -0.38 15.48 -14.36
C ASP A 42 0.22 16.76 -13.74
N PRO A 43 1.50 17.07 -13.99
CA PRO A 43 2.16 18.25 -13.45
C PRO A 43 1.66 19.59 -14.03
N GLU A 44 0.94 19.55 -15.16
CA GLU A 44 0.30 20.75 -15.73
C GLU A 44 -0.96 21.14 -14.94
N LEU A 45 -1.60 20.18 -14.27
CA LEU A 45 -2.79 20.39 -13.45
C LEU A 45 -2.46 20.52 -11.97
N PHE A 46 -1.45 19.79 -11.49
CA PHE A 46 -1.11 19.72 -10.07
C PHE A 46 0.34 20.13 -9.79
N ASP A 47 0.52 21.08 -8.87
CA ASP A 47 1.81 21.31 -8.20
C ASP A 47 1.76 20.54 -6.88
N HIS A 48 2.39 19.35 -6.84
CA HIS A 48 2.33 18.49 -5.66
C HIS A 48 3.70 18.29 -5.02
N ARG A 49 3.73 18.34 -3.67
CA ARG A 49 4.95 18.16 -2.87
C ARG A 49 4.72 17.08 -1.82
N LEU A 50 5.73 16.25 -1.65
CA LEU A 50 5.74 15.16 -0.65
C LEU A 50 6.59 15.57 0.55
N TYR A 51 6.02 15.45 1.74
CA TYR A 51 6.69 15.67 3.02
C TYR A 51 6.69 14.37 3.81
N ALA A 52 7.88 13.93 4.27
CA ALA A 52 8.04 12.71 5.04
C ALA A 52 9.21 12.81 6.01
N GLY A 53 9.11 12.10 7.12
CA GLY A 53 10.26 11.87 8.00
C GLY A 53 11.24 10.85 7.42
N PHE A 54 12.24 10.49 8.22
CA PHE A 54 13.17 9.41 7.91
C PHE A 54 12.63 8.05 8.35
N VAL A 55 13.09 6.99 7.72
CA VAL A 55 12.87 5.62 8.16
C VAL A 55 13.73 5.32 9.40
N GLY A 56 13.33 4.30 10.17
CA GLY A 56 14.15 3.81 11.27
C GLY A 56 15.39 3.04 10.77
N PRO A 57 16.37 2.79 11.64
CA PRO A 57 17.59 2.06 11.27
C PRO A 57 17.29 0.63 10.76
N ASP A 58 16.22 0.03 11.24
CA ASP A 58 15.78 -1.33 10.88
C ASP A 58 14.74 -1.35 9.75
N GLU A 59 14.58 -0.25 9.01
CA GLU A 59 13.61 -0.12 7.93
C GLU A 59 14.29 0.30 6.63
N ALA A 60 14.00 -0.35 5.52
CA ALA A 60 14.44 0.07 4.20
C ALA A 60 13.67 1.31 3.71
N ASP A 61 14.38 2.32 3.19
CA ASP A 61 13.76 3.52 2.59
C ASP A 61 13.33 3.22 1.15
N TYR A 62 12.03 3.24 0.92
CA TYR A 62 11.43 3.00 -0.41
C TYR A 62 11.92 4.01 -1.46
N VAL A 63 12.17 5.27 -1.07
CA VAL A 63 12.65 6.30 -2.00
C VAL A 63 14.02 5.93 -2.51
N VAL A 64 14.94 5.52 -1.63
CA VAL A 64 16.29 5.11 -2.01
C VAL A 64 16.26 3.86 -2.88
N GLN A 65 15.41 2.89 -2.54
CA GLN A 65 15.43 1.57 -3.14
C GLN A 65 14.63 1.47 -4.46
N ARG A 66 13.48 2.15 -4.55
CA ARG A 66 12.50 1.95 -5.63
C ARG A 66 11.99 3.26 -6.27
N ALA A 67 12.26 4.41 -5.67
CA ALA A 67 11.71 5.67 -6.14
C ALA A 67 12.70 6.85 -6.01
N PRO A 68 13.96 6.72 -6.49
CA PRO A 68 14.99 7.77 -6.35
C PRO A 68 14.65 9.06 -7.11
N ASP A 69 13.74 8.99 -8.07
CA ASP A 69 13.18 10.11 -8.83
C ASP A 69 12.13 10.92 -8.05
N VAL A 70 11.55 10.35 -6.98
CA VAL A 70 10.53 11.03 -6.19
C VAL A 70 11.17 11.99 -5.19
N GLN A 71 10.95 13.29 -5.40
CA GLN A 71 11.44 14.31 -4.49
C GLN A 71 10.67 14.34 -3.18
N VAL A 72 11.39 14.28 -2.05
CA VAL A 72 10.81 14.31 -0.70
C VAL A 72 11.38 15.45 0.10
N CYS A 73 10.50 16.34 0.57
CA CYS A 73 10.83 17.33 1.59
C CYS A 73 10.91 16.62 2.95
N ARG A 74 12.11 16.47 3.49
CA ARG A 74 12.29 15.75 4.76
C ARG A 74 11.89 16.64 5.95
N VAL A 75 11.13 16.02 6.88
CA VAL A 75 10.73 16.59 8.18
C VAL A 75 11.37 15.69 9.25
N PRO A 76 12.59 16.02 9.74
CA PRO A 76 13.39 15.12 10.57
C PRO A 76 12.69 14.68 11.86
N THR A 77 11.83 15.52 12.40
CA THR A 77 11.06 15.25 13.64
C THR A 77 9.81 14.39 13.42
N LEU A 78 9.41 14.15 12.16
CA LEU A 78 8.28 13.31 11.80
C LEU A 78 8.74 11.85 11.64
N GLY A 79 8.35 10.99 12.57
CA GLY A 79 8.74 9.56 12.56
C GLY A 79 7.59 8.64 12.98
N ARG A 80 7.88 7.35 13.18
CA ARG A 80 6.87 6.35 13.61
C ARG A 80 6.48 6.50 15.07
N ALA A 81 7.48 6.64 15.96
CA ALA A 81 7.28 6.68 17.39
C ALA A 81 6.62 7.98 17.84
N VAL A 82 5.74 7.91 18.84
CA VAL A 82 5.20 9.09 19.51
C VAL A 82 6.28 9.64 20.43
N ARG A 83 6.73 10.87 20.12
CA ARG A 83 7.72 11.63 20.89
C ARG A 83 7.21 13.05 21.04
N PRO A 84 6.66 13.45 22.20
CA PRO A 84 5.92 14.70 22.34
C PRO A 84 6.68 15.96 21.86
N THR A 85 7.97 16.07 22.17
CA THR A 85 8.81 17.19 21.76
C THR A 85 9.04 17.24 20.26
N ASP A 86 9.35 16.06 19.65
CA ASP A 86 9.53 15.97 18.19
C ASP A 86 8.20 16.17 17.47
N ASP A 87 7.10 15.69 18.04
CA ASP A 87 5.77 15.83 17.47
C ASP A 87 5.31 17.29 17.45
N LEU A 88 5.61 18.06 18.48
CA LEU A 88 5.36 19.52 18.50
C LEU A 88 6.23 20.26 17.48
N ARG A 89 7.50 19.88 17.34
CA ARG A 89 8.38 20.44 16.32
C ARG A 89 7.88 20.09 14.90
N ALA A 90 7.52 18.82 14.64
CA ALA A 90 6.95 18.41 13.38
C ALA A 90 5.65 19.16 13.04
N LEU A 91 4.79 19.40 14.04
CA LEU A 91 3.57 20.18 13.87
C LEU A 91 3.90 21.64 13.45
N ALA A 92 4.88 22.26 14.10
CA ALA A 92 5.32 23.63 13.78
C ALA A 92 5.95 23.69 12.38
N GLU A 93 6.85 22.76 12.04
CA GLU A 93 7.51 22.67 10.73
C GLU A 93 6.49 22.46 9.59
N LEU A 94 5.54 21.52 9.76
CA LEU A 94 4.46 21.29 8.79
C LEU A 94 3.57 22.52 8.63
N THR A 95 3.22 23.18 9.73
CA THR A 95 2.40 24.42 9.70
C THR A 95 3.12 25.54 8.95
N ALA A 96 4.42 25.73 9.20
CA ALA A 96 5.23 26.72 8.49
C ALA A 96 5.37 26.39 6.99
N ALA A 97 5.60 25.10 6.65
CA ALA A 97 5.66 24.63 5.28
C ALA A 97 4.33 24.87 4.54
N MET A 98 3.19 24.57 5.18
CA MET A 98 1.86 24.81 4.61
C MET A 98 1.59 26.32 4.40
N ARG A 99 1.97 27.17 5.34
CA ARG A 99 1.82 28.64 5.19
C ARG A 99 2.67 29.19 4.05
N ARG A 100 3.87 28.63 3.82
CA ARG A 100 4.76 29.04 2.73
C ARG A 100 4.29 28.52 1.37
N PHE A 101 3.93 27.23 1.27
CA PHE A 101 3.50 26.60 0.02
C PHE A 101 2.06 27.00 -0.36
N ARG A 102 1.23 27.32 0.64
CA ARG A 102 -0.21 27.64 0.49
C ARG A 102 -0.96 26.59 -0.32
N PRO A 103 -0.96 25.30 0.11
CA PRO A 103 -1.64 24.26 -0.63
C PRO A 103 -3.15 24.49 -0.65
N HIS A 104 -3.80 24.14 -1.75
CA HIS A 104 -5.26 24.05 -1.85
C HIS A 104 -5.75 22.81 -1.10
N ILE A 105 -4.99 21.70 -1.21
CA ILE A 105 -5.29 20.41 -0.60
C ILE A 105 -4.09 19.95 0.22
N VAL A 106 -4.31 19.57 1.46
CA VAL A 106 -3.39 18.72 2.23
C VAL A 106 -3.93 17.30 2.25
N HIS A 107 -3.13 16.35 1.76
CA HIS A 107 -3.47 14.93 1.75
C HIS A 107 -2.51 14.15 2.64
N THR A 108 -3.01 13.65 3.76
CA THR A 108 -2.22 12.94 4.77
C THR A 108 -2.37 11.43 4.66
N HIS A 109 -1.30 10.69 4.98
CA HIS A 109 -1.24 9.23 4.96
C HIS A 109 -0.67 8.72 6.28
N THR A 110 -1.11 7.55 6.73
CA THR A 110 -0.72 6.90 8.00
C THR A 110 -1.17 7.66 9.26
N ALA A 111 -1.26 6.94 10.39
CA ALA A 111 -1.91 7.47 11.60
C ALA A 111 -1.23 8.73 12.16
N LYS A 112 0.09 8.69 12.42
CA LYS A 112 0.81 9.82 13.04
C LYS A 112 0.87 11.04 12.13
N ALA A 113 1.27 10.87 10.87
CA ALA A 113 1.27 11.98 9.91
C ALA A 113 -0.16 12.46 9.59
N GLY A 114 -1.13 11.56 9.67
CA GLY A 114 -2.55 11.89 9.61
C GLY A 114 -2.97 12.85 10.73
N ALA A 115 -2.57 12.57 11.97
CA ALA A 115 -2.90 13.42 13.10
C ALA A 115 -2.19 14.77 13.02
N LEU A 116 -0.86 14.79 12.93
CA LEU A 116 -0.07 16.01 12.89
C LEU A 116 -0.34 16.85 11.65
N GLY A 117 -0.46 16.21 10.46
CA GLY A 117 -0.70 16.92 9.21
C GLY A 117 -2.09 17.55 9.14
N ARG A 118 -3.15 16.89 9.65
CA ARG A 118 -4.49 17.48 9.73
C ARG A 118 -4.54 18.61 10.74
N ALA A 119 -3.88 18.48 11.90
CA ALA A 119 -3.76 19.55 12.89
C ALA A 119 -3.00 20.76 12.30
N ALA A 120 -1.85 20.54 11.66
CA ALA A 120 -1.08 21.58 10.96
C ALA A 120 -1.92 22.28 9.88
N ALA A 121 -2.71 21.52 9.12
CA ALA A 121 -3.58 22.09 8.08
C ALA A 121 -4.69 22.97 8.64
N VAL A 122 -5.24 22.64 9.81
CA VAL A 122 -6.20 23.51 10.55
C VAL A 122 -5.49 24.80 10.98
N LEU A 123 -4.31 24.70 11.62
CA LEU A 123 -3.53 25.87 12.07
C LEU A 123 -3.05 26.76 10.92
N ALA A 124 -2.75 26.18 9.78
CA ALA A 124 -2.36 26.89 8.56
C ALA A 124 -3.57 27.37 7.74
N ARG A 125 -4.79 27.07 8.15
CA ARG A 125 -6.05 27.41 7.45
C ARG A 125 -6.09 26.87 6.01
N VAL A 126 -5.57 25.63 5.81
CA VAL A 126 -5.63 24.99 4.49
C VAL A 126 -7.09 24.73 4.12
N PRO A 127 -7.53 25.08 2.90
CA PRO A 127 -8.94 25.02 2.54
C PRO A 127 -9.54 23.61 2.55
N VAL A 128 -8.75 22.57 2.13
CA VAL A 128 -9.22 21.19 2.03
C VAL A 128 -8.22 20.21 2.66
N ARG A 129 -8.73 19.33 3.48
CA ARG A 129 -8.00 18.27 4.18
C ARG A 129 -8.53 16.91 3.72
N VAL A 130 -7.62 16.10 3.17
CA VAL A 130 -7.87 14.72 2.75
C VAL A 130 -7.00 13.79 3.59
N HIS A 131 -7.52 12.63 3.99
CA HIS A 131 -6.76 11.62 4.70
C HIS A 131 -7.02 10.24 4.13
N THR A 132 -5.93 9.47 3.85
CA THR A 132 -6.00 8.06 3.42
C THR A 132 -5.71 7.12 4.57
N PHE A 133 -6.65 6.23 4.84
CA PHE A 133 -6.47 5.05 5.68
C PHE A 133 -5.94 3.88 4.83
N HIS A 134 -4.69 3.48 5.07
CA HIS A 134 -4.05 2.32 4.42
C HIS A 134 -4.35 0.98 5.11
N GLY A 135 -5.23 0.97 6.03
CA GLY A 135 -5.68 -0.02 6.98
C GLY A 135 -6.04 0.71 8.27
N HIS A 136 -6.52 0.01 9.25
CA HIS A 136 -6.88 0.63 10.54
C HIS A 136 -6.26 -0.13 11.71
N LEU A 137 -6.12 0.56 12.83
CA LEU A 137 -5.55 0.03 14.07
C LEU A 137 -6.62 -0.42 15.06
N LEU A 138 -7.85 -0.67 14.60
CA LEU A 138 -9.00 -0.99 15.45
C LEU A 138 -8.90 -2.40 16.07
N HIS A 139 -8.25 -3.34 15.36
CA HIS A 139 -8.18 -4.74 15.79
C HIS A 139 -6.74 -5.26 15.74
N GLY A 140 -6.35 -6.01 16.78
CA GLY A 140 -5.10 -6.78 16.79
C GLY A 140 -3.80 -6.02 17.11
N TYR A 141 -3.83 -4.69 17.30
CA TYR A 141 -2.62 -3.90 17.50
C TYR A 141 -2.41 -3.39 18.91
N PHE A 142 -3.48 -3.08 19.66
CA PHE A 142 -3.40 -2.41 20.95
C PHE A 142 -4.39 -2.98 21.97
N THR A 143 -4.18 -2.63 23.24
CA THR A 143 -5.14 -2.91 24.30
C THR A 143 -6.47 -2.19 24.04
N PRO A 144 -7.61 -2.68 24.56
CA PRO A 144 -8.92 -2.05 24.35
C PRO A 144 -8.98 -0.58 24.78
N ALA A 145 -8.31 -0.21 25.86
CA ALA A 145 -8.26 1.18 26.33
C ALA A 145 -7.52 2.10 25.34
N LYS A 146 -6.35 1.66 24.84
CA LYS A 146 -5.60 2.41 23.84
C LYS A 146 -6.34 2.51 22.53
N THR A 147 -7.03 1.46 22.11
CA THR A 147 -7.86 1.46 20.90
C THR A 147 -9.00 2.48 21.02
N ARG A 148 -9.70 2.55 22.18
CA ARG A 148 -10.74 3.55 22.42
C ARG A 148 -10.21 4.98 22.30
N LEU A 149 -9.05 5.26 22.88
CA LEU A 149 -8.41 6.59 22.80
C LEU A 149 -8.09 6.94 21.35
N LEU A 150 -7.52 6.02 20.58
CA LEU A 150 -7.23 6.22 19.15
C LEU A 150 -8.49 6.46 18.33
N VAL A 151 -9.57 5.72 18.59
CA VAL A 151 -10.88 5.92 17.93
C VAL A 151 -11.41 7.32 18.23
N GLN A 152 -11.35 7.78 19.47
CA GLN A 152 -11.81 9.14 19.83
C GLN A 152 -10.97 10.23 19.14
N ALA A 153 -9.65 10.07 19.11
CA ALA A 153 -8.78 10.97 18.37
C ALA A 153 -9.12 11.01 16.88
N GLU A 154 -9.31 9.83 16.24
CA GLU A 154 -9.67 9.78 14.82
C GLU A 154 -11.08 10.32 14.53
N ARG A 155 -12.05 10.16 15.43
CA ARG A 155 -13.37 10.81 15.32
C ARG A 155 -13.24 12.34 15.30
N SER A 156 -12.44 12.89 16.20
CA SER A 156 -12.20 14.35 16.26
C SER A 156 -11.49 14.85 15.01
N LEU A 157 -10.49 14.10 14.53
CA LEU A 157 -9.78 14.45 13.30
C LEU A 157 -10.66 14.30 12.05
N ALA A 158 -11.54 13.31 12.01
CA ALA A 158 -12.50 13.14 10.92
C ALA A 158 -13.50 14.30 10.83
N ALA A 159 -13.86 14.92 11.97
CA ALA A 159 -14.75 16.08 12.00
C ALA A 159 -14.16 17.30 11.28
N VAL A 160 -12.82 17.44 11.25
CA VAL A 160 -12.10 18.52 10.56
C VAL A 160 -11.52 18.08 9.20
N THR A 161 -11.89 16.91 8.70
CA THR A 161 -11.41 16.36 7.42
C THR A 161 -12.51 16.44 6.36
N ASP A 162 -12.22 17.02 5.21
CA ASP A 162 -13.21 17.21 4.14
C ASP A 162 -13.47 15.90 3.37
N ARG A 163 -12.45 15.06 3.14
CA ARG A 163 -12.56 13.74 2.50
C ARG A 163 -11.68 12.71 3.21
N LEU A 164 -12.26 11.55 3.46
CA LEU A 164 -11.60 10.36 3.97
C LEU A 164 -11.49 9.34 2.84
N VAL A 165 -10.30 8.83 2.62
CA VAL A 165 -10.04 7.81 1.60
C VAL A 165 -9.76 6.49 2.30
N ALA A 166 -10.51 5.46 1.98
CA ALA A 166 -10.23 4.09 2.41
C ALA A 166 -9.64 3.30 1.24
N VAL A 167 -8.69 2.43 1.52
CA VAL A 167 -8.05 1.58 0.50
C VAL A 167 -8.92 0.39 0.08
N GLY A 168 -10.01 0.12 0.79
CA GLY A 168 -10.98 -0.94 0.49
C GLY A 168 -12.33 -0.65 1.13
N CYS A 169 -13.37 -1.34 0.66
CA CYS A 169 -14.72 -1.21 1.20
C CYS A 169 -14.78 -1.71 2.65
N SER A 170 -14.13 -2.84 2.95
CA SER A 170 -14.10 -3.37 4.32
C SER A 170 -13.45 -2.37 5.29
N VAL A 171 -12.33 -1.74 4.90
CA VAL A 171 -11.69 -0.69 5.71
C VAL A 171 -12.62 0.49 5.96
N ARG A 172 -13.34 0.95 4.93
CA ARG A 172 -14.34 2.02 5.08
C ARG A 172 -15.44 1.63 6.06
N ASP A 173 -15.97 0.43 5.92
CA ASP A 173 -17.13 -0.03 6.70
C ASP A 173 -16.76 -0.22 8.17
N ASP A 174 -15.56 -0.75 8.46
CA ASP A 174 -15.03 -0.86 9.83
C ASP A 174 -14.83 0.53 10.46
N LEU A 175 -14.29 1.49 9.71
CA LEU A 175 -14.12 2.87 10.20
C LEU A 175 -15.47 3.54 10.48
N LEU A 176 -16.45 3.36 9.60
CA LEU A 176 -17.80 3.86 9.79
C LEU A 176 -18.49 3.20 11.00
N ALA A 177 -18.35 1.88 11.17
CA ALA A 177 -18.87 1.16 12.32
C ALA A 177 -18.23 1.65 13.64
N ALA A 178 -16.93 2.04 13.58
CA ALA A 178 -16.26 2.70 14.70
C ALA A 178 -16.67 4.18 14.90
N GLY A 179 -17.59 4.73 14.09
CA GLY A 179 -18.04 6.13 14.15
C GLY A 179 -17.01 7.14 13.70
N ILE A 180 -16.02 6.73 12.90
CA ILE A 180 -15.00 7.62 12.33
C ILE A 180 -15.51 8.17 11.01
N GLY A 181 -15.82 9.45 10.96
CA GLY A 181 -16.35 10.14 9.79
C GLY A 181 -17.84 9.82 9.50
N ARG A 182 -18.26 10.21 8.32
CA ARG A 182 -19.64 10.03 7.81
C ARG A 182 -19.59 9.42 6.41
N PRO A 183 -20.58 8.65 5.94
CA PRO A 183 -20.57 8.00 4.62
C PRO A 183 -20.22 8.95 3.47
N ARG A 184 -20.76 10.17 3.46
CA ARG A 184 -20.52 11.19 2.42
C ARG A 184 -19.08 11.73 2.37
N GLN A 185 -18.28 11.52 3.41
CA GLN A 185 -16.87 11.92 3.44
C GLN A 185 -15.97 10.89 2.77
N TYR A 186 -16.41 9.63 2.69
CA TYR A 186 -15.58 8.55 2.20
C TYR A 186 -15.56 8.44 0.68
N ALA A 187 -14.36 8.22 0.17
CA ALA A 187 -14.09 7.65 -1.15
C ALA A 187 -13.29 6.36 -0.95
N VAL A 188 -13.56 5.33 -1.75
CA VAL A 188 -12.75 4.10 -1.77
C VAL A 188 -11.81 4.19 -2.96
N VAL A 189 -10.52 4.25 -2.67
CA VAL A 189 -9.45 4.31 -3.68
C VAL A 189 -8.43 3.22 -3.34
N PRO A 190 -8.59 2.02 -3.90
CA PRO A 190 -7.65 0.93 -3.68
C PRO A 190 -6.23 1.29 -4.13
N PRO A 191 -5.18 0.70 -3.56
CA PRO A 191 -3.83 0.89 -4.06
C PRO A 191 -3.72 0.40 -5.51
N GLY A 192 -2.75 0.94 -6.22
CA GLY A 192 -2.46 0.55 -7.58
C GLY A 192 -0.96 0.51 -7.79
N THR A 193 -0.49 -0.47 -8.54
CA THR A 193 0.92 -0.65 -8.84
C THR A 193 1.12 -1.18 -10.26
N THR A 194 2.34 -1.07 -10.73
CA THR A 194 2.86 -1.83 -11.87
C THR A 194 3.93 -2.77 -11.36
N LEU A 195 3.99 -3.96 -11.90
CA LEU A 195 5.07 -4.89 -11.69
C LEU A 195 6.05 -4.78 -12.85
N ALA A 196 7.36 -4.77 -12.58
CA ALA A 196 8.36 -4.83 -13.63
C ALA A 196 8.25 -6.15 -14.40
N ALA A 197 8.81 -6.21 -15.61
CA ALA A 197 8.82 -7.44 -16.38
C ALA A 197 9.58 -8.53 -15.60
N PRO A 198 8.94 -9.66 -15.26
CA PRO A 198 9.59 -10.72 -14.50
C PRO A 198 10.60 -11.46 -15.39
N PRO A 199 11.66 -12.03 -14.80
CA PRO A 199 12.50 -13.00 -15.50
C PRO A 199 11.67 -14.26 -15.85
N SER A 200 12.24 -15.16 -16.67
CA SER A 200 11.62 -16.45 -16.86
C SER A 200 11.63 -17.26 -15.55
N ARG A 201 10.70 -18.19 -15.41
CA ARG A 201 10.62 -19.06 -14.23
C ARG A 201 11.94 -19.79 -13.96
N SER A 202 12.61 -20.27 -15.01
CA SER A 202 13.89 -20.97 -14.87
C SER A 202 14.98 -20.04 -14.36
N GLN A 203 15.11 -18.84 -14.91
CA GLN A 203 16.07 -17.83 -14.45
C GLN A 203 15.82 -17.41 -13.00
N ALA A 204 14.55 -17.18 -12.65
CA ALA A 204 14.18 -16.82 -11.29
C ALA A 204 14.55 -17.90 -10.28
N ARG A 205 14.30 -19.15 -10.62
CA ARG A 205 14.64 -20.30 -9.76
C ARG A 205 16.13 -20.51 -9.62
N GLU A 206 16.89 -20.37 -10.71
CA GLU A 206 18.35 -20.43 -10.70
C GLU A 206 18.93 -19.32 -9.80
N GLU A 207 18.47 -18.09 -9.95
CA GLU A 207 18.89 -16.95 -9.13
C GLU A 207 18.60 -17.14 -7.65
N LEU A 208 17.46 -17.74 -7.33
CA LEU A 208 17.05 -18.00 -5.94
C LEU A 208 17.58 -19.34 -5.38
N GLY A 209 18.40 -20.08 -6.14
CA GLY A 209 18.98 -21.36 -5.71
C GLY A 209 17.93 -22.46 -5.53
N LEU A 210 16.86 -22.45 -6.33
CA LEU A 210 15.76 -23.41 -6.24
C LEU A 210 15.87 -24.50 -7.32
N PRO A 211 15.52 -25.76 -6.98
CA PRO A 211 15.36 -26.80 -8.00
C PRO A 211 14.27 -26.43 -9.01
N GLN A 212 14.48 -26.79 -10.29
CA GLN A 212 13.56 -26.39 -11.37
C GLN A 212 12.17 -27.04 -11.24
N GLU A 213 12.09 -28.28 -10.75
CA GLU A 213 10.85 -29.06 -10.72
C GLU A 213 10.16 -29.11 -9.34
N CYS A 214 10.62 -28.31 -8.37
CA CYS A 214 9.98 -28.31 -7.04
C CYS A 214 8.76 -27.38 -7.02
N PRO A 215 7.68 -27.73 -6.28
CA PRO A 215 6.62 -26.78 -5.94
C PRO A 215 7.13 -25.67 -5.02
N VAL A 216 6.76 -24.42 -5.31
CA VAL A 216 7.24 -23.23 -4.58
C VAL A 216 6.08 -22.42 -4.04
N VAL A 217 6.06 -22.23 -2.72
CA VAL A 217 5.11 -21.36 -2.00
C VAL A 217 5.82 -20.11 -1.51
N ALA A 218 5.36 -18.94 -1.92
CA ALA A 218 5.97 -17.67 -1.50
C ALA A 218 5.15 -16.94 -0.44
N TYR A 219 5.84 -16.45 0.58
CA TYR A 219 5.36 -15.42 1.50
C TYR A 219 6.06 -14.12 1.14
N VAL A 220 5.29 -13.06 0.89
CA VAL A 220 5.83 -11.74 0.56
C VAL A 220 5.24 -10.70 1.50
N GLY A 221 6.09 -10.10 2.33
CA GLY A 221 5.66 -9.09 3.28
C GLY A 221 6.53 -9.03 4.54
N ARG A 222 6.25 -8.06 5.41
CA ARG A 222 6.99 -7.89 6.66
C ARG A 222 6.78 -9.08 7.60
N VAL A 223 7.84 -9.57 8.22
CA VAL A 223 7.80 -10.67 9.19
C VAL A 223 7.44 -10.09 10.57
N THR A 224 6.15 -9.90 10.81
CA THR A 224 5.62 -9.26 12.02
C THR A 224 4.43 -10.04 12.57
N ARG A 225 4.09 -9.79 13.86
CA ARG A 225 3.02 -10.50 14.57
C ARG A 225 1.69 -10.53 13.82
N VAL A 226 1.28 -9.42 13.18
CA VAL A 226 0.01 -9.34 12.44
C VAL A 226 0.01 -10.20 11.18
N LYS A 227 1.18 -10.46 10.60
CA LYS A 227 1.37 -11.29 9.40
C LYS A 227 1.46 -12.79 9.72
N ARG A 228 1.59 -13.18 11.00
CA ARG A 228 1.56 -14.54 11.51
C ARG A 228 2.57 -15.47 10.82
N PRO A 229 3.89 -15.19 10.91
CA PRO A 229 4.91 -16.11 10.41
C PRO A 229 4.83 -17.50 11.07
N ASP A 230 4.38 -17.58 12.32
CA ASP A 230 4.09 -18.84 13.03
C ASP A 230 3.04 -19.70 12.30
N ARG A 231 1.97 -19.08 11.80
CA ARG A 231 0.95 -19.79 10.99
C ARG A 231 1.51 -20.24 9.64
N PHE A 232 2.35 -19.40 9.01
CA PHE A 232 3.05 -19.78 7.78
C PHE A 232 3.94 -21.02 7.99
N LEU A 233 4.73 -21.06 9.06
CA LEU A 233 5.55 -22.23 9.40
C LEU A 233 4.70 -23.48 9.68
N SER A 234 3.55 -23.32 10.35
CA SER A 234 2.63 -24.42 10.59
C SER A 234 2.09 -24.99 9.28
N VAL A 235 1.66 -24.14 8.34
CA VAL A 235 1.24 -24.58 7.00
C VAL A 235 2.39 -25.24 6.25
N ALA A 236 3.60 -24.69 6.30
CA ALA A 236 4.76 -25.27 5.62
C ALA A 236 5.06 -26.69 6.12
N ARG A 237 4.98 -26.92 7.43
CA ARG A 237 5.16 -28.26 8.02
C ARG A 237 4.12 -29.27 7.52
N GLU A 238 2.86 -28.87 7.55
CA GLU A 238 1.76 -29.74 7.10
C GLU A 238 1.82 -30.01 5.59
N VAL A 239 2.12 -29.00 4.78
CA VAL A 239 2.28 -29.16 3.32
C VAL A 239 3.40 -30.15 2.99
N ARG A 240 4.54 -30.09 3.70
CA ARG A 240 5.66 -31.01 3.46
C ARG A 240 5.35 -32.48 3.75
N ARG A 241 4.38 -32.77 4.61
CA ARG A 241 3.94 -34.16 4.84
C ARG A 241 3.28 -34.78 3.60
N THR A 242 2.62 -33.93 2.78
CA THR A 242 1.93 -34.36 1.57
C THR A 242 2.76 -34.13 0.30
N VAL A 243 3.56 -33.06 0.29
CA VAL A 243 4.41 -32.63 -0.81
C VAL A 243 5.84 -32.43 -0.29
N PRO A 244 6.63 -33.48 -0.08
CA PRO A 244 7.92 -33.44 0.61
C PRO A 244 8.98 -32.56 -0.07
N ASN A 245 8.91 -32.42 -1.40
CA ASN A 245 9.83 -31.60 -2.19
C ASN A 245 9.41 -30.14 -2.31
N ALA A 246 8.32 -29.71 -1.63
CA ALA A 246 7.91 -28.30 -1.63
C ALA A 246 8.99 -27.39 -1.02
N ARG A 247 9.15 -26.20 -1.61
CA ARG A 247 10.01 -25.12 -1.12
C ARG A 247 9.17 -23.92 -0.72
N PHE A 248 9.65 -23.20 0.29
CA PHE A 248 8.96 -22.06 0.88
C PHE A 248 9.90 -20.85 0.82
N LEU A 249 9.48 -19.81 0.12
CA LEU A 249 10.22 -18.54 0.05
C LEU A 249 9.62 -17.54 1.02
N VAL A 250 10.46 -16.87 1.78
CA VAL A 250 10.06 -15.72 2.60
C VAL A 250 10.81 -14.50 2.10
N CYS A 251 10.08 -13.59 1.44
CA CYS A 251 10.59 -12.31 0.98
C CYS A 251 10.08 -11.18 1.88
N GLY A 252 10.97 -10.63 2.67
CA GLY A 252 10.73 -9.58 3.63
C GLY A 252 11.42 -9.81 4.96
N GLU A 253 11.44 -8.78 5.78
CA GLU A 253 12.09 -8.76 7.08
C GLU A 253 11.15 -8.22 8.16
N GLY A 254 11.51 -8.36 9.42
CA GLY A 254 10.73 -7.84 10.54
C GLY A 254 11.17 -8.37 11.90
N ASP A 255 10.47 -7.94 12.91
CA ASP A 255 10.74 -8.22 14.34
C ASP A 255 10.60 -9.70 14.74
N LEU A 256 9.98 -10.53 13.92
CA LEU A 256 9.83 -11.98 14.14
C LEU A 256 10.66 -12.84 13.16
N GLN A 257 11.70 -12.29 12.55
CA GLN A 257 12.56 -13.05 11.65
C GLN A 257 13.28 -14.20 12.36
N GLY A 258 13.67 -14.01 13.61
CA GLY A 258 14.28 -15.06 14.44
C GLY A 258 13.42 -16.32 14.58
N ASP A 259 12.10 -16.19 14.57
CA ASP A 259 11.19 -17.34 14.61
C ASP A 259 11.31 -18.21 13.36
N LEU A 260 11.58 -17.59 12.21
CA LEU A 260 11.81 -18.29 10.92
C LEU A 260 13.20 -18.94 10.89
N GLU A 261 14.22 -18.25 11.36
CA GLU A 261 15.62 -18.73 11.40
C GLU A 261 15.79 -19.94 12.33
N THR A 262 15.00 -19.99 13.39
CA THR A 262 15.04 -21.10 14.37
C THR A 262 14.21 -22.33 13.97
N ALA A 263 13.49 -22.30 12.83
CA ALA A 263 12.71 -23.42 12.31
C ALA A 263 13.60 -24.52 11.71
N ALA A 264 14.38 -25.22 12.54
CA ALA A 264 15.39 -26.18 12.13
C ALA A 264 14.81 -27.34 11.27
N ASP A 265 13.58 -27.74 11.55
CA ASP A 265 12.85 -28.80 10.83
C ASP A 265 12.49 -28.43 9.36
N LEU A 266 12.51 -27.14 9.04
CA LEU A 266 12.25 -26.62 7.69
C LEU A 266 13.51 -26.12 6.97
N ARG A 267 14.69 -26.20 7.58
CA ARG A 267 15.93 -25.56 7.13
C ARG A 267 16.27 -25.81 5.65
N GLU A 268 16.05 -27.03 5.15
CA GLU A 268 16.33 -27.39 3.76
C GLU A 268 15.26 -26.92 2.76
N SER A 269 14.07 -26.58 3.24
CA SER A 269 12.92 -26.22 2.42
C SER A 269 12.50 -24.75 2.55
N LEU A 270 13.00 -24.05 3.56
CA LEU A 270 12.68 -22.65 3.86
C LEU A 270 13.83 -21.75 3.42
N HIS A 271 13.56 -20.87 2.44
CA HIS A 271 14.52 -19.91 1.89
C HIS A 271 14.16 -18.52 2.37
N LEU A 272 14.98 -17.97 3.26
CA LEU A 272 14.81 -16.60 3.78
C LEU A 272 15.57 -15.64 2.86
N LEU A 273 14.84 -14.87 2.07
CA LEU A 273 15.41 -13.99 1.04
C LEU A 273 15.73 -12.59 1.56
N GLY A 274 15.29 -12.28 2.80
CA GLY A 274 15.34 -10.92 3.30
C GLY A 274 14.45 -9.99 2.46
N TRP A 275 14.75 -8.69 2.56
CA TRP A 275 14.10 -7.71 1.69
C TRP A 275 14.70 -7.73 0.27
N ARG A 276 13.83 -7.70 -0.75
CA ARG A 276 14.26 -7.65 -2.17
C ARG A 276 13.61 -6.48 -2.89
N ALA A 277 14.39 -5.80 -3.73
CA ALA A 277 13.88 -4.76 -4.62
C ALA A 277 13.19 -5.36 -5.86
N ASP A 278 13.60 -6.53 -6.30
CA ASP A 278 13.14 -7.26 -7.48
C ASP A 278 12.13 -8.37 -7.10
N VAL A 279 11.05 -7.99 -6.43
CA VAL A 279 10.02 -8.91 -5.95
C VAL A 279 9.37 -9.72 -7.09
N GLU A 280 9.42 -9.22 -8.31
CA GLU A 280 9.00 -9.91 -9.53
C GLU A 280 9.75 -11.23 -9.76
N THR A 281 11.01 -11.34 -9.35
CA THR A 281 11.79 -12.59 -9.38
C THR A 281 11.18 -13.62 -8.43
N VAL A 282 10.73 -13.19 -7.24
CA VAL A 282 10.06 -14.08 -6.27
C VAL A 282 8.75 -14.61 -6.83
N TYR A 283 7.93 -13.74 -7.44
CA TYR A 283 6.68 -14.16 -8.05
C TYR A 283 6.89 -15.06 -9.27
N ALA A 284 7.93 -14.80 -10.08
CA ALA A 284 8.25 -15.64 -11.24
C ALA A 284 8.67 -17.07 -10.84
N ALA A 285 9.34 -17.22 -9.69
CA ALA A 285 9.75 -18.54 -9.16
C ALA A 285 8.59 -19.31 -8.51
N ALA A 286 7.57 -18.59 -7.99
CA ALA A 286 6.50 -19.14 -7.16
C ALA A 286 5.39 -19.85 -7.97
N ASP A 287 4.80 -20.86 -7.36
CA ASP A 287 3.59 -21.55 -7.84
C ASP A 287 2.32 -20.92 -7.24
N LEU A 288 2.40 -20.46 -6.02
CA LEU A 288 1.35 -19.69 -5.34
C LEU A 288 1.95 -18.79 -4.28
N VAL A 289 1.17 -17.77 -3.88
CA VAL A 289 1.47 -16.93 -2.73
C VAL A 289 0.56 -17.30 -1.57
N LEU A 290 1.15 -17.44 -0.38
CA LEU A 290 0.45 -17.73 0.86
C LEU A 290 0.46 -16.49 1.77
N LEU A 291 -0.72 -15.96 2.10
CA LEU A 291 -0.92 -14.89 3.09
C LEU A 291 -1.59 -15.44 4.34
N THR A 292 -0.95 -15.27 5.49
CA THR A 292 -1.38 -15.86 6.77
C THR A 292 -1.84 -14.84 7.81
N SER A 293 -2.05 -13.61 7.43
CA SER A 293 -2.30 -12.46 8.30
C SER A 293 -3.55 -12.59 9.18
N ASP A 294 -3.54 -11.93 10.34
CA ASP A 294 -4.73 -11.74 11.18
C ASP A 294 -5.52 -10.48 10.80
N ASN A 295 -4.89 -9.52 10.12
CA ASN A 295 -5.53 -8.29 9.66
C ASN A 295 -4.77 -7.69 8.46
N GLU A 296 -5.54 -7.18 7.49
CA GLU A 296 -5.02 -6.49 6.30
C GLU A 296 -5.86 -5.26 5.96
N GLY A 297 -5.19 -4.21 5.55
CA GLY A 297 -5.88 -3.09 4.89
C GLY A 297 -6.27 -3.49 3.47
N MET A 298 -5.30 -3.42 2.56
CA MET A 298 -5.38 -3.97 1.21
C MET A 298 -3.99 -4.56 0.91
N PRO A 299 -3.85 -5.90 0.79
CA PRO A 299 -2.55 -6.54 0.68
C PRO A 299 -1.93 -6.35 -0.70
N VAL A 300 -0.95 -5.43 -0.79
CA VAL A 300 -0.25 -5.13 -2.05
C VAL A 300 0.47 -6.37 -2.59
N SER A 301 1.02 -7.23 -1.72
CA SER A 301 1.68 -8.47 -2.14
C SER A 301 0.75 -9.42 -2.91
N LEU A 302 -0.55 -9.45 -2.58
CA LEU A 302 -1.53 -10.24 -3.34
C LEU A 302 -1.92 -9.55 -4.66
N ILE A 303 -1.91 -8.23 -4.70
CA ILE A 303 -2.09 -7.47 -5.95
C ILE A 303 -0.92 -7.77 -6.89
N GLU A 304 0.31 -7.69 -6.40
CA GLU A 304 1.53 -7.98 -7.17
C GLU A 304 1.56 -9.44 -7.64
N ALA A 305 1.24 -10.40 -6.76
CA ALA A 305 1.10 -11.81 -7.13
C ALA A 305 0.09 -12.00 -8.28
N GLY A 306 -1.08 -11.38 -8.17
CA GLY A 306 -2.08 -11.41 -9.23
C GLY A 306 -1.58 -10.81 -10.53
N LEU A 307 -0.92 -9.63 -10.49
CA LEU A 307 -0.30 -9.02 -11.67
C LEU A 307 0.75 -9.93 -12.32
N ALA A 308 1.49 -10.70 -11.53
CA ALA A 308 2.42 -11.72 -12.00
C ALA A 308 1.73 -12.97 -12.56
N GLY A 309 0.42 -13.14 -12.34
CA GLY A 309 -0.32 -14.33 -12.73
C GLY A 309 -0.13 -15.50 -11.75
N VAL A 310 0.22 -15.22 -10.50
CA VAL A 310 0.40 -16.20 -9.43
C VAL A 310 -0.85 -16.23 -8.56
N PRO A 311 -1.53 -17.38 -8.43
CA PRO A 311 -2.71 -17.50 -7.58
C PRO A 311 -2.33 -17.41 -6.11
N ALA A 312 -3.30 -17.04 -5.27
CA ALA A 312 -3.08 -16.90 -3.85
C ALA A 312 -3.89 -17.89 -3.02
N VAL A 313 -3.32 -18.31 -1.88
CA VAL A 313 -4.07 -18.84 -0.75
C VAL A 313 -3.93 -17.84 0.39
N ALA A 314 -5.05 -17.36 0.94
CA ALA A 314 -5.00 -16.27 1.89
C ALA A 314 -6.04 -16.42 3.01
N THR A 315 -5.72 -15.89 4.18
CA THR A 315 -6.71 -15.68 5.24
C THR A 315 -7.75 -14.65 4.80
N ASN A 316 -9.02 -14.92 5.04
CA ASN A 316 -10.11 -14.02 4.71
C ASN A 316 -10.28 -12.94 5.81
N VAL A 317 -9.42 -11.92 5.77
CA VAL A 317 -9.37 -10.84 6.77
C VAL A 317 -9.27 -9.48 6.10
N GLY A 318 -9.89 -8.46 6.68
CA GLY A 318 -9.89 -7.10 6.14
C GLY A 318 -10.35 -7.07 4.67
N SER A 319 -9.59 -6.39 3.81
CA SER A 319 -9.93 -6.27 2.38
C SER A 319 -9.29 -7.35 1.48
N VAL A 320 -8.86 -8.49 2.03
CA VAL A 320 -8.28 -9.60 1.22
C VAL A 320 -9.27 -10.09 0.16
N ALA A 321 -10.56 -10.24 0.51
CA ALA A 321 -11.61 -10.68 -0.41
C ALA A 321 -11.90 -9.69 -1.56
N GLU A 322 -11.43 -8.44 -1.45
CA GLU A 322 -11.51 -7.47 -2.53
C GLU A 322 -10.40 -7.68 -3.59
N VAL A 323 -9.30 -8.33 -3.20
CA VAL A 323 -8.17 -8.67 -4.08
C VAL A 323 -8.30 -10.08 -4.63
N VAL A 324 -8.58 -11.07 -3.77
CA VAL A 324 -8.70 -12.48 -4.14
C VAL A 324 -10.16 -12.87 -4.23
N ARG A 325 -10.59 -13.36 -5.40
CA ARG A 325 -11.92 -13.96 -5.59
C ARG A 325 -11.85 -15.45 -5.29
N ASP A 326 -12.47 -15.84 -4.20
CA ASP A 326 -12.47 -17.25 -3.74
C ASP A 326 -12.94 -18.21 -4.83
N GLY A 327 -12.20 -19.31 -5.01
CA GLY A 327 -12.44 -20.32 -6.04
C GLY A 327 -12.13 -19.89 -7.48
N HIS A 328 -11.78 -18.61 -7.73
CA HIS A 328 -11.52 -18.06 -9.05
C HIS A 328 -10.08 -17.60 -9.25
N THR A 329 -9.60 -16.66 -8.44
CA THR A 329 -8.24 -16.11 -8.55
C THR A 329 -7.29 -16.65 -7.48
N GLY A 330 -7.80 -17.51 -6.61
CA GLY A 330 -7.14 -18.12 -5.49
C GLY A 330 -8.16 -18.70 -4.52
N PHE A 331 -7.72 -19.04 -3.30
CA PHE A 331 -8.58 -19.52 -2.24
C PHE A 331 -8.51 -18.62 -1.00
N LEU A 332 -9.66 -18.43 -0.37
CA LEU A 332 -9.79 -17.76 0.92
C LEU A 332 -10.16 -18.77 2.00
N ALA A 333 -9.54 -18.65 3.16
CA ALA A 333 -9.81 -19.51 4.31
C ALA A 333 -9.94 -18.68 5.61
N PRO A 334 -10.61 -19.20 6.63
CA PRO A 334 -10.47 -18.68 7.97
C PRO A 334 -8.99 -18.60 8.39
N PRO A 335 -8.62 -17.80 9.41
CA PRO A 335 -7.25 -17.71 9.90
C PRO A 335 -6.82 -18.97 10.67
N ASP A 336 -6.91 -20.12 10.01
CA ASP A 336 -6.58 -21.46 10.48
C ASP A 336 -5.55 -22.14 9.57
N ALA A 337 -4.54 -22.78 10.16
CA ALA A 337 -3.45 -23.40 9.40
C ALA A 337 -3.91 -24.62 8.60
N GLY A 338 -4.84 -25.42 9.13
CA GLY A 338 -5.35 -26.62 8.47
C GLY A 338 -6.16 -26.29 7.21
N ASP A 339 -7.01 -25.26 7.29
CA ASP A 339 -7.80 -24.79 6.16
C ASP A 339 -6.90 -24.23 5.05
N LEU A 340 -5.91 -23.42 5.41
CA LEU A 340 -4.91 -22.91 4.47
C LEU A 340 -4.11 -24.06 3.83
N THR A 341 -3.67 -25.04 4.62
CA THR A 341 -2.92 -26.21 4.13
C THR A 341 -3.70 -26.97 3.07
N ARG A 342 -5.00 -27.25 3.29
CA ARG A 342 -5.85 -27.95 2.30
C ARG A 342 -5.85 -27.23 0.95
N HIS A 343 -5.96 -25.91 0.95
CA HIS A 343 -5.96 -25.12 -0.28
C HIS A 343 -4.58 -25.06 -0.94
N VAL A 344 -3.50 -24.94 -0.16
CA VAL A 344 -2.13 -25.01 -0.68
C VAL A 344 -1.86 -26.34 -1.35
N VAL A 345 -2.13 -27.46 -0.66
CA VAL A 345 -1.93 -28.83 -1.22
C VAL A 345 -2.76 -29.03 -2.49
N ARG A 346 -4.03 -28.56 -2.49
CA ARG A 346 -4.90 -28.63 -3.67
C ARG A 346 -4.29 -27.89 -4.87
N LEU A 347 -3.76 -26.67 -4.68
CA LEU A 347 -3.15 -25.92 -5.77
C LEU A 347 -1.82 -26.53 -6.21
N LEU A 348 -1.02 -27.05 -5.30
CA LEU A 348 0.25 -27.70 -5.66
C LEU A 348 0.04 -29.01 -6.41
N GLY A 349 -1.07 -29.71 -6.18
CA GLY A 349 -1.43 -30.98 -6.83
C GLY A 349 -2.18 -30.84 -8.15
N ASP A 350 -2.61 -29.63 -8.55
CA ASP A 350 -3.39 -29.43 -9.79
C ASP A 350 -2.83 -28.26 -10.61
N ASP A 351 -1.94 -28.56 -11.54
CA ASP A 351 -1.29 -27.60 -12.42
C ASP A 351 -2.29 -26.83 -13.31
N ARG A 352 -3.34 -27.52 -13.78
CA ARG A 352 -4.37 -26.91 -14.63
C ARG A 352 -5.18 -25.88 -13.84
N LEU A 353 -5.56 -26.23 -12.61
CA LEU A 353 -6.26 -25.33 -11.72
C LEU A 353 -5.39 -24.11 -11.39
N ARG A 354 -4.15 -24.35 -11.03
CA ARG A 354 -3.17 -23.31 -10.69
C ARG A 354 -2.96 -22.32 -11.83
N HIS A 355 -2.72 -22.83 -13.04
CA HIS A 355 -2.54 -22.00 -14.23
C HIS A 355 -3.80 -21.20 -14.57
N ARG A 356 -4.97 -21.81 -14.54
CA ARG A 356 -6.25 -21.12 -14.78
C ARG A 356 -6.50 -20.02 -13.77
N MET A 357 -6.30 -20.28 -12.46
CA MET A 357 -6.47 -19.27 -11.41
C MET A 357 -5.47 -18.13 -11.55
N GLY A 358 -4.21 -18.42 -11.92
CA GLY A 358 -3.19 -17.41 -12.17
C GLY A 358 -3.56 -16.48 -13.33
N GLN A 359 -4.06 -16.99 -14.43
CA GLN A 359 -4.55 -16.18 -15.56
C GLN A 359 -5.73 -15.28 -15.14
N GLN A 360 -6.67 -15.83 -14.38
CA GLN A 360 -7.81 -15.07 -13.86
C GLN A 360 -7.37 -14.00 -12.86
N ALA A 361 -6.39 -14.32 -11.99
CA ALA A 361 -5.80 -13.36 -11.06
C ALA A 361 -5.16 -12.19 -11.81
N ARG A 362 -4.38 -12.47 -12.85
CA ARG A 362 -3.74 -11.43 -13.68
C ARG A 362 -4.77 -10.52 -14.34
N SER A 363 -5.79 -11.08 -14.98
CA SER A 363 -6.85 -10.29 -15.60
C SER A 363 -7.58 -9.41 -14.58
N TRP A 364 -7.97 -9.99 -13.43
CA TRP A 364 -8.66 -9.31 -12.36
C TRP A 364 -7.86 -8.15 -11.76
N THR A 365 -6.58 -8.41 -11.41
CA THR A 365 -5.75 -7.40 -10.75
C THR A 365 -5.31 -6.30 -11.70
N THR A 366 -5.01 -6.60 -12.96
CA THR A 366 -4.67 -5.59 -13.99
C THR A 366 -5.80 -4.57 -14.15
N GLN A 367 -7.04 -5.03 -14.20
CA GLN A 367 -8.20 -4.15 -14.36
C GLN A 367 -8.47 -3.28 -13.12
N ARG A 368 -8.25 -3.81 -11.92
CA ARG A 368 -8.72 -3.17 -10.68
C ARG A 368 -7.63 -2.49 -9.87
N PHE A 369 -6.37 -2.88 -10.04
CA PHE A 369 -5.25 -2.44 -9.19
C PHE A 369 -4.05 -1.93 -9.98
N GLY A 370 -4.22 -1.59 -11.27
CA GLY A 370 -3.18 -0.95 -12.07
C GLY A 370 -2.87 0.47 -11.57
N ALA A 371 -1.63 0.91 -11.75
CA ALA A 371 -1.18 2.24 -11.34
C ALA A 371 -1.99 3.37 -12.00
N GLU A 372 -2.31 3.24 -13.29
CA GLU A 372 -3.10 4.24 -14.03
C GLU A 372 -4.49 4.44 -13.44
N ARG A 373 -5.15 3.34 -12.98
CA ARG A 373 -6.43 3.44 -12.31
C ARG A 373 -6.32 4.21 -10.98
N LEU A 374 -5.29 3.94 -10.16
CA LEU A 374 -5.05 4.68 -8.91
C LEU A 374 -4.87 6.18 -9.18
N VAL A 375 -4.08 6.52 -10.22
CA VAL A 375 -3.84 7.91 -10.61
C VAL A 375 -5.14 8.57 -11.05
N ARG A 376 -5.91 7.91 -11.92
CA ARG A 376 -7.22 8.40 -12.39
C ARG A 376 -8.21 8.62 -11.25
N ASP A 377 -8.38 7.64 -10.34
CA ASP A 377 -9.32 7.76 -9.23
C ASP A 377 -8.93 8.91 -8.28
N THR A 378 -7.62 9.11 -8.06
CA THR A 378 -7.12 10.23 -7.24
C THR A 378 -7.26 11.57 -7.97
N HIS A 379 -7.01 11.59 -9.27
CA HIS A 379 -7.27 12.77 -10.12
C HIS A 379 -8.75 13.17 -10.02
N ASP A 380 -9.68 12.23 -10.21
CA ASP A 380 -11.12 12.48 -10.18
C ASP A 380 -11.59 12.96 -8.80
N LEU A 381 -11.02 12.40 -7.72
CA LEU A 381 -11.25 12.89 -6.37
C LEU A 381 -10.84 14.37 -6.23
N TYR A 382 -9.64 14.73 -6.69
CA TYR A 382 -9.16 16.11 -6.60
C TYR A 382 -9.92 17.05 -7.55
N ALA A 383 -10.27 16.59 -8.75
CA ALA A 383 -11.07 17.33 -9.70
C ALA A 383 -12.48 17.64 -9.14
N SER A 384 -13.10 16.65 -8.52
CA SER A 384 -14.39 16.83 -7.81
C SER A 384 -14.31 17.89 -6.71
N ILE A 385 -13.25 17.83 -5.89
CA ILE A 385 -13.02 18.81 -4.81
C ILE A 385 -12.78 20.23 -5.39
N ALA A 386 -11.91 20.32 -6.39
CA ALA A 386 -11.56 21.58 -7.02
C ALA A 386 -12.74 22.20 -7.77
N GLY A 387 -13.55 21.38 -8.45
CA GLY A 387 -14.79 21.82 -9.11
C GLY A 387 -15.79 22.41 -8.13
N ALA A 388 -16.01 21.74 -6.99
CA ALA A 388 -16.90 22.22 -5.94
C ALA A 388 -16.42 23.54 -5.27
N ARG A 389 -15.13 23.89 -5.41
CA ARG A 389 -14.51 25.10 -4.88
C ARG A 389 -14.24 26.18 -5.94
N GLY A 390 -14.57 25.91 -7.21
CA GLY A 390 -14.29 26.83 -8.33
C GLY A 390 -12.81 26.97 -8.67
N TRP A 391 -11.95 26.01 -8.28
CA TRP A 391 -10.50 26.03 -8.55
C TRP A 391 -10.12 25.28 -9.83
N TRP A 392 -11.04 24.51 -10.40
CA TRP A 392 -10.75 23.71 -11.59
C TRP A 392 -10.53 24.64 -12.79
N PRO A 393 -9.44 24.48 -13.56
CA PRO A 393 -9.19 25.29 -14.73
C PRO A 393 -10.34 25.14 -15.74
N THR A 394 -10.96 26.27 -16.14
CA THR A 394 -12.17 26.33 -16.97
C THR A 394 -11.97 25.89 -18.44
N ALA A 395 -10.73 25.54 -18.85
CA ALA A 395 -10.45 25.00 -20.18
C ALA A 395 -9.42 23.88 -20.11
N LEU A 396 -9.84 22.63 -20.34
CA LEU A 396 -8.95 21.53 -20.67
C LEU A 396 -8.24 21.81 -22.00
N PRO A 397 -6.95 21.42 -22.17
CA PRO A 397 -6.33 21.42 -23.52
C PRO A 397 -7.16 20.51 -24.43
N LYS A 398 -7.50 21.02 -25.63
CA LYS A 398 -8.09 20.19 -26.68
C LYS A 398 -7.06 19.11 -27.02
N GLY A 399 -7.32 17.85 -26.69
CA GLY A 399 -6.42 16.75 -27.05
C GLY A 399 -6.41 15.52 -26.16
N VAL A 400 -7.13 15.49 -25.06
CA VAL A 400 -7.32 14.24 -24.28
C VAL A 400 -8.68 13.66 -24.66
N ASN A 401 -8.68 12.70 -25.59
CA ASN A 401 -9.86 11.89 -25.89
C ASN A 401 -10.29 11.11 -24.64
N ARG A 402 -11.61 11.08 -24.43
CA ARG A 402 -12.31 10.31 -23.38
C ARG A 402 -12.11 8.81 -23.53
#